data_8019211af7056a05cd45228a5f574aaf
#
_entry.id   8019211af7056a05cd45228a5f574aaf
#
_cell.length_a   1.000
_cell.length_b   1.000
_cell.length_c   1.000
_cell.angle_alpha   90.00
_cell.angle_beta   90.00
_cell.angle_gamma   90.00
#
_symmetry.space_group_name_H-M   'P 1'
#
loop_
_entity.id
_entity.type
_entity.pdbx_description
1 polymer ?
#
loop_
_entity_poly.entity_id
_entity_poly.type
_entity_poly.pdbx_seq_one_letter_code
_entity_poly.pdbx_strand_id
1 'polypeptide(L)' 'MKVSELWRLLERAGCYVCRRGSNHDIWKSPVTGKTFPVSRHKTEELKPKTLASIREKAGI' A
#
# COMPACT_ATOMS: atom_id res chain seq x y z
N MET A 1 1.92 -2.86 -12.35
CA MET A 1 0.82 -2.21 -11.62
C MET A 1 1.23 -0.82 -11.18
N LYS A 2 0.41 0.15 -11.43
CA LYS A 2 0.66 1.52 -10.97
C LYS A 2 0.23 1.69 -9.51
N VAL A 3 0.85 2.64 -8.82
CA VAL A 3 0.54 2.93 -7.42
C VAL A 3 -0.96 3.21 -7.22
N SER A 4 -1.59 3.96 -8.13
CA SER A 4 -3.03 4.24 -8.04
C SER A 4 -3.89 2.98 -8.06
N GLU A 5 -3.47 1.97 -8.80
CA GLU A 5 -4.17 0.69 -8.83
C GLU A 5 -4.02 -0.06 -7.50
N LEU A 6 -2.82 0.00 -6.92
CA LEU A 6 -2.57 -0.59 -5.61
C LEU A 6 -3.44 0.08 -4.54
N TRP A 7 -3.56 1.41 -4.57
CA TRP A 7 -4.41 2.12 -3.61
C TRP A 7 -5.85 1.59 -3.64
N ARG A 8 -6.39 1.33 -4.83
CA ARG A 8 -7.75 0.78 -4.97
C ARG A 8 -7.87 -0.60 -4.34
N LEU A 9 -6.86 -1.45 -4.56
CA LEU A 9 -6.85 -2.78 -3.96
C LEU A 9 -6.79 -2.70 -2.44
N LEU A 10 -5.94 -1.82 -1.91
CA LEU A 10 -5.80 -1.62 -0.47
C LEU A 10 -7.10 -1.11 0.15
N GLU A 11 -7.74 -0.14 -0.48
CA GLU A 11 -9.01 0.41 0.01
C GLU A 11 -10.11 -0.65 0.02
N ARG A 12 -10.18 -1.49 -1.01
CA ARG A 12 -11.15 -2.59 -1.07
C ARG A 12 -10.93 -3.59 0.04
N ALA A 13 -9.69 -3.80 0.44
CA ALA A 13 -9.37 -4.71 1.56
C ALA A 13 -9.58 -4.07 2.92
N GLY A 14 -9.99 -2.80 2.96
CA GLY A 14 -10.21 -2.07 4.20
C GLY A 14 -8.96 -1.42 4.77
N CYS A 15 -7.84 -1.45 4.03
CA CYS A 15 -6.62 -0.77 4.44
C CYS A 15 -6.80 0.74 4.42
N TYR A 16 -6.06 1.43 5.26
CA TYR A 16 -6.18 2.88 5.36
C TYR A 16 -4.83 3.51 5.70
N VAL A 17 -4.69 4.79 5.36
CA VAL A 17 -3.50 5.56 5.68
C VAL A 17 -3.57 5.94 7.15
N CYS A 18 -2.60 5.47 7.94
CA CYS A 18 -2.53 5.82 9.36
C CYS A 18 -1.50 6.90 9.64
N ARG A 19 -0.58 7.16 8.70
CA ARG A 19 0.43 8.19 8.86
C ARG A 19 0.87 8.71 7.50
N ARG A 20 0.96 10.03 7.35
CA ARG A 20 1.43 10.64 6.11
C ARG A 20 2.90 11.02 6.21
N GLY A 21 3.66 10.63 5.18
CA GLY A 21 5.06 11.00 5.03
C GLY A 21 5.28 11.93 3.85
N SER A 22 6.53 12.30 3.59
CA SER A 22 6.86 13.19 2.48
C SER A 22 6.81 12.49 1.12
N ASN A 23 7.37 11.28 1.01
CA ASN A 23 7.39 10.52 -0.24
C ASN A 23 6.53 9.25 -0.16
N HIS A 24 6.24 8.78 1.03
CA HIS A 24 5.47 7.57 1.28
C HIS A 24 4.50 7.82 2.40
N ASP A 25 3.31 7.25 2.28
CA ASP A 25 2.36 7.17 3.37
C ASP A 25 2.46 5.81 4.02
N ILE A 26 2.19 5.73 5.31
CA ILE A 26 2.14 4.46 6.02
C ILE A 26 0.68 4.01 6.07
N TRP A 27 0.42 2.88 5.45
CA TRP A 27 -0.90 2.25 5.45
C TRP A 27 -0.94 1.15 6.50
N LYS A 28 -2.14 0.84 6.96
CA LYS A 28 -2.37 -0.27 7.88
C LYS A 28 -3.46 -1.17 7.34
N SER A 29 -3.26 -2.49 7.47
CA SER A 29 -4.24 -3.47 7.07
C SER A 29 -5.04 -3.96 8.28
N PRO A 30 -6.38 -3.96 8.21
CA PRO A 30 -7.21 -4.56 9.26
C PRO A 30 -7.12 -6.09 9.25
N VAL A 31 -6.70 -6.67 8.14
CA VAL A 31 -6.59 -8.12 8.00
C VAL A 31 -5.43 -8.68 8.81
N THR A 32 -4.26 -8.05 8.70
CA THR A 32 -3.04 -8.53 9.35
C THR A 32 -2.65 -7.70 10.56
N GLY A 33 -3.15 -6.49 10.67
CA GLY A 33 -2.73 -5.51 11.68
C GLY A 33 -1.36 -4.91 11.42
N LYS A 34 -0.75 -5.23 10.28
CA LYS A 34 0.59 -4.74 9.92
C LYS A 34 0.53 -3.41 9.21
N THR A 35 1.61 -2.64 9.32
CA THR A 35 1.78 -1.38 8.61
C THR A 35 2.83 -1.55 7.52
N PHE A 36 2.72 -0.74 6.48
CA PHE A 36 3.63 -0.81 5.34
C PHE A 36 3.69 0.53 4.62
N PRO A 37 4.84 0.91 4.06
CA PRO A 37 4.95 2.15 3.30
C PRO A 37 4.44 1.96 1.88
N VAL A 38 3.71 2.96 1.39
CA VAL A 38 3.24 2.99 0.00
C VAL A 38 3.55 4.36 -0.58
N SER A 39 4.06 4.38 -1.82
CA SER A 39 4.39 5.62 -2.52
C SER A 39 3.17 6.52 -2.65
N ARG A 40 3.41 7.84 -2.64
CA ARG A 40 2.39 8.86 -2.88
C ARG A 40 2.28 9.23 -4.36
N HIS A 41 3.16 8.71 -5.20
CA HIS A 41 3.20 9.04 -6.63
C HIS A 41 2.29 8.08 -7.40
N LYS A 42 1.06 8.49 -7.63
CA LYS A 42 0.00 7.64 -8.22
C LYS A 42 0.34 7.04 -9.57
N THR A 43 1.19 7.70 -10.35
CA THR A 43 1.57 7.23 -11.68
C THR A 43 2.83 6.37 -11.69
N GLU A 44 3.47 6.22 -10.54
CA GLU A 44 4.68 5.41 -10.43
C GLU A 44 4.37 3.94 -10.67
N GLU A 45 5.26 3.26 -11.38
CA GLU A 45 5.15 1.83 -11.62
C GLU A 45 5.78 1.06 -10.46
N LEU A 46 5.03 0.14 -9.88
CA LEU A 46 5.53 -0.66 -8.75
C LEU A 46 6.43 -1.78 -9.23
N LYS A 47 7.55 -1.95 -8.54
CA LYS A 47 8.43 -3.08 -8.78
C LYS A 47 7.79 -4.35 -8.21
N PRO A 48 7.97 -5.52 -8.86
CA PRO A 48 7.36 -6.77 -8.40
C PRO A 48 7.66 -7.13 -6.95
N LYS A 49 8.89 -6.92 -6.50
CA LYS A 49 9.27 -7.21 -5.11
C LYS A 49 8.56 -6.29 -4.12
N THR A 50 8.46 -5.02 -4.45
CA THR A 50 7.76 -4.04 -3.61
C THR A 50 6.28 -4.40 -3.52
N LEU A 51 5.66 -4.72 -4.65
CA LEU A 51 4.26 -5.11 -4.69
C LEU A 51 4.01 -6.38 -3.86
N ALA A 52 4.85 -7.39 -4.01
CA ALA A 52 4.74 -8.63 -3.26
C ALA A 52 4.83 -8.41 -1.75
N SER A 53 5.78 -7.57 -1.33
CA SER A 53 5.95 -7.24 0.08
C SER A 53 4.73 -6.52 0.65
N ILE A 54 4.18 -5.57 -0.09
CA ILE A 54 2.99 -4.83 0.34
C ILE A 54 1.78 -5.76 0.43
N ARG A 55 1.58 -6.62 -0.57
CA ARG A 55 0.48 -7.57 -0.58
C ARG A 55 0.56 -8.54 0.60
N GLU A 56 1.74 -9.02 0.90
CA GLU A 56 1.96 -9.93 2.03
C GLU A 56 1.56 -9.25 3.34
N LYS A 57 2.04 -8.03 3.56
CA LYS A 57 1.74 -7.28 4.79
C LYS A 57 0.29 -6.86 4.88
N ALA A 58 -0.32 -6.57 3.74
CA ALA A 58 -1.74 -6.21 3.69
C ALA A 58 -2.67 -7.43 3.77
N GLY A 59 -2.17 -8.62 3.48
CA GLY A 59 -2.97 -9.84 3.49
C GLY A 59 -3.89 -9.98 2.29
N ILE A 60 -3.45 -9.48 1.15
CA ILE A 60 -4.27 -9.54 -0.07
C ILE A 60 -3.62 -10.29 -1.23
#